data_593b454108d0c026d7d24f5c366af7c2
#
_entry.id   593b454108d0c026d7d24f5c366af7c2
#
_cell.length_a   1.000
_cell.length_b   1.000
_cell.length_c   1.000
_cell.angle_alpha   90.00
_cell.angle_beta   90.00
_cell.angle_gamma   90.00
#
_symmetry.space_group_name_H-M   'P 1'
#
loop_
_entity.id
_entity.type
_entity.pdbx_description
1 polymer ?
#
loop_
_entity_poly.entity_id
_entity_poly.type
_entity_poly.pdbx_seq_one_letter_code
_entity_poly.pdbx_strand_id
1 'polypeptide(L)'
;ILKGPVLFKNYESELANQLNKQEFKKSMISEDSYYTAYGETTLALKEQIEKAIMEKFNETSDVLDKIDWTDPNNAYLLYAMLKKDFTYSARFEILPAEKFNNSKTQYKYFGINEKSRPEQYSSVKVLFYNNPFDYAVALQGNNDEVILYRTNSDKTFKNLYADLTKKTEKYRGNRAFVQGDKLKIPFISVKQDIDYQALCGHEILNTDRLYIGKALNTVDFNMNNTGVKLKSEAAMSIMTMSLMPEMKKQRGRNFYFNNTFALFLKEKDKSMPYYAMRVKNMELYKYTGEIH
;
A
#
# COMPACT_ATOMS: atom_id res chain seq x y z
N ILE A 1 4.31 19.56 19.99
CA ILE A 1 3.45 19.39 21.17
C ILE A 1 3.17 17.91 21.42
N LEU A 2 2.87 17.10 20.40
CA LEU A 2 2.64 15.66 20.57
C LEU A 2 3.92 14.86 20.27
N LYS A 3 4.88 14.85 21.18
CA LYS A 3 6.12 14.04 21.07
C LYS A 3 5.99 12.64 21.67
N GLY A 4 4.79 12.25 22.10
CA GLY A 4 4.53 10.98 22.77
C GLY A 4 3.19 10.38 22.37
N PRO A 5 2.79 9.26 23.00
CA PRO A 5 1.52 8.63 22.74
C PRO A 5 0.34 9.57 23.04
N VAL A 6 -0.70 9.51 22.20
CA VAL A 6 -1.95 10.23 22.45
C VAL A 6 -2.75 9.46 23.49
N LEU A 7 -2.92 10.06 24.66
CA LEU A 7 -3.75 9.56 25.76
C LEU A 7 -4.84 10.57 26.05
N PHE A 8 -6.03 10.11 26.39
CA PHE A 8 -7.18 10.97 26.70
C PHE A 8 -7.42 11.04 28.21
N LYS A 9 -7.89 12.18 28.66
CA LYS A 9 -8.30 12.39 30.03
C LYS A 9 -9.66 11.76 30.26
N ASN A 10 -9.79 10.89 31.27
CA ASN A 10 -11.03 10.20 31.61
C ASN A 10 -11.69 9.41 30.47
N TYR A 11 -10.94 9.02 29.42
CA TYR A 11 -11.43 8.20 28.32
C TYR A 11 -10.35 7.22 27.87
N GLU A 12 -10.70 5.94 27.82
CA GLU A 12 -9.83 4.89 27.30
C GLU A 12 -10.27 4.54 25.88
N SER A 13 -9.41 4.86 24.90
CA SER A 13 -9.63 4.54 23.50
C SER A 13 -8.77 3.36 23.08
N GLU A 14 -9.38 2.23 22.76
CA GLU A 14 -8.67 1.07 22.22
C GLU A 14 -7.98 1.41 20.90
N LEU A 15 -8.61 2.24 20.05
CA LEU A 15 -8.01 2.72 18.81
C LEU A 15 -6.75 3.55 19.06
N ALA A 16 -6.79 4.51 19.99
CA ALA A 16 -5.61 5.28 20.37
C ALA A 16 -4.50 4.38 20.93
N ASN A 17 -4.86 3.41 21.76
CA ASN A 17 -3.91 2.42 22.29
C ASN A 17 -3.26 1.56 21.19
N GLN A 18 -4.03 1.18 20.18
CA GLN A 18 -3.50 0.45 19.02
C GLN A 18 -2.59 1.32 18.15
N LEU A 19 -2.96 2.58 17.88
CA LEU A 19 -2.15 3.52 17.13
C LEU A 19 -0.86 3.87 17.86
N ASN A 20 -0.91 4.09 19.18
CA ASN A 20 0.26 4.37 20.02
C ASN A 20 1.26 3.20 20.07
N LYS A 21 0.81 1.97 19.83
CA LYS A 21 1.69 0.78 19.71
C LYS A 21 2.36 0.67 18.35
N GLN A 22 1.96 1.48 17.35
CA GLN A 22 2.57 1.49 16.04
C GLN A 22 3.83 2.36 16.08
N GLU A 23 4.96 1.77 15.73
CA GLU A 23 6.22 2.50 15.61
C GLU A 23 6.42 2.96 14.16
N PHE A 24 6.01 4.19 13.84
CA PHE A 24 6.47 4.84 12.62
C PHE A 24 7.84 5.45 12.86
N LYS A 25 8.82 5.04 12.05
CA LYS A 25 10.14 5.67 12.02
C LYS A 25 10.30 6.38 10.68
N LYS A 26 10.78 7.61 10.69
CA LYS A 26 11.09 8.37 9.45
C LYS A 26 12.00 7.60 8.49
N SER A 27 12.83 6.66 9.02
CA SER A 27 13.67 5.77 8.23
C SER A 27 12.91 4.68 7.44
N MET A 28 11.60 4.53 7.63
CA MET A 28 10.79 3.52 6.91
C MET A 28 10.38 3.97 5.52
N ILE A 29 10.39 5.29 5.25
CA ILE A 29 9.98 5.87 3.98
C ILE A 29 10.78 7.14 3.70
N SER A 30 11.03 7.43 2.44
CA SER A 30 11.72 8.65 1.99
C SER A 30 10.90 9.90 2.30
N GLU A 31 11.57 10.96 2.73
CA GLU A 31 10.90 12.23 3.12
C GLU A 31 10.10 12.85 1.97
N ASP A 32 10.52 12.63 0.73
CA ASP A 32 9.81 13.12 -0.46
C ASP A 32 8.43 12.49 -0.67
N SER A 33 8.13 11.39 0.01
CA SER A 33 6.93 10.60 -0.19
C SER A 33 5.79 10.94 0.76
N TYR A 34 6.01 11.77 1.78
CA TYR A 34 4.97 12.14 2.73
C TYR A 34 5.07 13.61 3.17
N TYR A 35 3.94 14.14 3.62
CA TYR A 35 3.84 15.44 4.27
C TYR A 35 3.00 15.31 5.54
N THR A 36 3.39 16.03 6.58
CA THR A 36 2.64 16.09 7.84
C THR A 36 2.56 17.53 8.35
N ALA A 37 1.41 17.91 8.86
CA ALA A 37 1.18 19.18 9.52
C ALA A 37 0.31 19.01 10.76
N TYR A 38 0.43 19.92 11.68
CA TYR A 38 -0.45 20.02 12.84
C TYR A 38 -0.53 21.47 13.31
N GLY A 39 -1.65 21.84 13.88
CA GLY A 39 -1.88 23.19 14.42
C GLY A 39 -3.33 23.44 14.74
N GLU A 40 -3.61 24.66 15.21
CA GLU A 40 -4.98 25.14 15.36
C GLU A 40 -5.70 25.12 14.02
N THR A 41 -6.95 24.69 14.01
CA THR A 41 -7.76 24.57 12.79
C THR A 41 -8.18 25.96 12.32
N THR A 42 -7.35 26.57 11.49
CA THR A 42 -7.53 27.92 10.94
C THR A 42 -7.40 27.91 9.43
N LEU A 43 -8.00 28.89 8.76
CA LEU A 43 -7.82 29.08 7.30
C LEU A 43 -6.35 29.23 6.92
N ALA A 44 -5.55 29.89 7.77
CA ALA A 44 -4.10 30.01 7.55
C ALA A 44 -3.38 28.65 7.53
N LEU A 45 -3.77 27.73 8.43
CA LEU A 45 -3.23 26.35 8.41
C LEU A 45 -3.68 25.60 7.15
N LYS A 46 -4.94 25.77 6.72
CA LYS A 46 -5.44 25.18 5.46
C LYS A 46 -4.57 25.61 4.27
N GLU A 47 -4.41 26.90 4.08
CA GLU A 47 -3.61 27.48 3.00
C GLU A 47 -2.14 27.00 3.03
N GLN A 48 -1.56 26.92 4.24
CA GLN A 48 -0.21 26.40 4.43
C GLN A 48 -0.10 24.93 3.97
N ILE A 49 -1.07 24.08 4.32
CA ILE A 49 -1.08 22.66 3.93
C ILE A 49 -1.29 22.54 2.41
N GLU A 50 -2.28 23.23 1.84
CA GLU A 50 -2.58 23.21 0.41
C GLU A 50 -1.37 23.64 -0.42
N LYS A 51 -0.71 24.72 -0.03
CA LYS A 51 0.52 25.19 -0.68
C LYS A 51 1.63 24.14 -0.60
N ALA A 52 1.88 23.57 0.57
CA ALA A 52 2.95 22.60 0.77
C ALA A 52 2.72 21.29 0.00
N ILE A 53 1.49 20.78 -0.06
CA ILE A 53 1.19 19.57 -0.85
C ILE A 53 1.20 19.84 -2.35
N MET A 54 0.79 21.03 -2.79
CA MET A 54 0.90 21.43 -4.19
C MET A 54 2.36 21.54 -4.63
N GLU A 55 3.20 22.20 -3.84
CA GLU A 55 4.64 22.34 -4.13
C GLU A 55 5.36 20.99 -4.12
N LYS A 56 5.04 20.11 -3.15
CA LYS A 56 5.74 18.85 -2.95
C LYS A 56 5.25 17.74 -3.87
N PHE A 57 3.95 17.65 -4.08
CA PHE A 57 3.31 16.51 -4.74
C PHE A 57 2.57 16.87 -6.02
N ASN A 58 2.40 18.19 -6.31
CA ASN A 58 1.51 18.68 -7.37
C ASN A 58 0.09 18.11 -7.22
N GLU A 59 -0.47 18.19 -6.00
CA GLU A 59 -1.75 17.59 -5.61
C GLU A 59 -2.63 18.56 -4.82
N THR A 60 -3.90 18.25 -4.77
CA THR A 60 -4.90 18.85 -3.87
C THR A 60 -5.33 17.84 -2.80
N SER A 61 -6.01 18.29 -1.76
CA SER A 61 -6.46 17.42 -0.68
C SER A 61 -7.97 17.47 -0.49
N ASP A 62 -8.67 16.42 -0.90
CA ASP A 62 -10.11 16.27 -0.69
C ASP A 62 -10.49 16.20 0.82
N VAL A 63 -9.53 15.87 1.69
CA VAL A 63 -9.74 15.81 3.14
C VAL A 63 -9.92 17.19 3.74
N LEU A 64 -9.17 18.18 3.27
CA LEU A 64 -9.24 19.55 3.78
C LEU A 64 -10.60 20.20 3.50
N ASP A 65 -11.26 19.84 2.40
CA ASP A 65 -12.57 20.34 2.03
C ASP A 65 -13.71 19.77 2.89
N LYS A 66 -13.45 18.69 3.65
CA LYS A 66 -14.39 18.06 4.58
C LYS A 66 -14.33 18.61 5.99
N ILE A 67 -13.43 19.56 6.23
CA ILE A 67 -13.23 20.19 7.54
C ILE A 67 -13.97 21.51 7.56
N ASP A 68 -14.77 21.73 8.59
CA ASP A 68 -15.33 23.06 8.88
C ASP A 68 -14.25 23.91 9.56
N TRP A 69 -13.64 24.81 8.79
CA TRP A 69 -12.57 25.69 9.25
C TRP A 69 -13.06 26.88 10.07
N THR A 70 -14.36 27.01 10.21
CA THR A 70 -15.00 28.10 10.99
C THR A 70 -15.54 27.63 12.33
N ASP A 71 -15.59 26.32 12.57
CA ASP A 71 -16.06 25.75 13.83
C ASP A 71 -15.03 25.99 14.96
N PRO A 72 -15.38 26.81 15.97
CA PRO A 72 -14.49 27.13 17.10
C PRO A 72 -14.16 25.88 17.95
N ASN A 73 -14.94 24.79 17.82
CA ASN A 73 -14.70 23.54 18.53
C ASN A 73 -13.69 22.63 17.82
N ASN A 74 -13.30 22.90 16.58
CA ASN A 74 -12.25 22.21 15.87
C ASN A 74 -10.86 22.74 16.29
N ALA A 75 -10.48 22.51 17.55
CA ALA A 75 -9.33 23.19 18.14
C ALA A 75 -8.00 22.83 17.51
N TYR A 76 -7.78 21.56 17.13
CA TYR A 76 -6.50 21.11 16.53
C TYR A 76 -6.70 20.11 15.40
N LEU A 77 -5.97 20.33 14.32
CA LEU A 77 -5.87 19.42 13.19
C LEU A 77 -4.53 18.67 13.24
N LEU A 78 -4.60 17.36 13.02
CA LEU A 78 -3.47 16.52 12.67
C LEU A 78 -3.66 16.06 11.22
N TYR A 79 -2.75 16.43 10.34
CA TYR A 79 -2.81 16.13 8.92
C TYR A 79 -1.60 15.29 8.48
N ALA A 80 -1.86 14.28 7.68
CA ALA A 80 -0.82 13.49 7.04
C ALA A 80 -1.25 13.10 5.62
N MET A 81 -0.34 13.21 4.67
CA MET A 81 -0.50 12.76 3.29
C MET A 81 0.68 11.88 2.90
N LEU A 82 0.41 10.72 2.34
CA LEU A 82 1.38 9.84 1.71
C LEU A 82 1.09 9.79 0.22
N LYS A 83 2.11 10.03 -0.62
CA LYS A 83 2.04 9.84 -2.05
C LYS A 83 3.20 8.98 -2.53
N LYS A 84 2.88 7.92 -3.22
CA LYS A 84 3.83 7.01 -3.87
C LYS A 84 3.28 6.52 -5.20
N ASP A 85 3.95 6.89 -6.28
CA ASP A 85 3.66 6.41 -7.62
C ASP A 85 4.92 5.77 -8.18
N PHE A 86 4.82 4.55 -8.65
CA PHE A 86 5.94 3.88 -9.30
C PHE A 86 5.46 2.88 -10.34
N THR A 87 6.30 2.67 -11.36
CA THR A 87 6.09 1.68 -12.40
C THR A 87 6.90 0.42 -12.11
N TYR A 88 6.40 -0.72 -12.55
CA TYR A 88 7.19 -1.95 -12.55
C TYR A 88 8.36 -1.85 -13.53
N SER A 89 9.40 -2.63 -13.29
CA SER A 89 10.55 -2.72 -14.20
C SER A 89 10.18 -3.24 -15.59
N ALA A 90 9.08 -3.98 -15.72
CA ALA A 90 8.46 -4.35 -16.98
C ALA A 90 6.94 -4.35 -16.85
N ARG A 91 6.23 -3.91 -17.89
CA ARG A 91 4.76 -3.96 -17.95
C ARG A 91 4.30 -5.42 -18.07
N PHE A 92 3.37 -5.84 -17.19
CA PHE A 92 2.80 -7.18 -17.22
C PHE A 92 1.68 -7.33 -18.26
N GLU A 93 1.39 -8.59 -18.62
CA GLU A 93 0.28 -8.92 -19.52
C GLU A 93 -1.07 -8.69 -18.83
N ILE A 94 -2.06 -8.24 -19.60
CA ILE A 94 -3.46 -8.25 -19.16
C ILE A 94 -3.98 -9.67 -19.40
N LEU A 95 -4.52 -10.27 -18.35
CA LEU A 95 -5.03 -11.63 -18.36
C LEU A 95 -6.56 -11.66 -18.44
N PRO A 96 -7.15 -12.79 -18.87
CA PRO A 96 -8.59 -12.96 -18.82
C PRO A 96 -9.18 -12.69 -17.44
N ALA A 97 -10.40 -12.14 -17.43
CA ALA A 97 -11.14 -11.93 -16.19
C ALA A 97 -11.53 -13.28 -15.57
N GLU A 98 -11.38 -13.39 -14.26
CA GLU A 98 -11.71 -14.58 -13.50
C GLU A 98 -12.35 -14.24 -12.15
N LYS A 99 -12.93 -15.25 -11.50
CA LYS A 99 -13.46 -15.12 -10.14
C LYS A 99 -12.34 -14.98 -9.12
N PHE A 100 -12.58 -14.17 -8.10
CA PHE A 100 -11.75 -14.13 -6.89
C PHE A 100 -12.45 -14.96 -5.80
N ASN A 101 -11.79 -15.99 -5.32
CA ASN A 101 -12.37 -16.94 -4.38
C ASN A 101 -13.73 -17.49 -4.91
N ASN A 102 -14.75 -17.51 -4.07
CA ASN A 102 -16.10 -17.96 -4.38
C ASN A 102 -17.02 -16.81 -4.87
N SER A 103 -16.47 -15.68 -5.27
CA SER A 103 -17.25 -14.54 -5.79
C SER A 103 -18.08 -14.95 -7.02
N LYS A 104 -19.28 -14.38 -7.15
CA LYS A 104 -20.09 -14.50 -8.36
C LYS A 104 -19.56 -13.58 -9.48
N THR A 105 -18.87 -12.49 -9.11
CA THR A 105 -18.31 -11.49 -10.02
C THR A 105 -16.94 -11.92 -10.55
N GLN A 106 -16.67 -11.64 -11.81
CA GLN A 106 -15.36 -11.75 -12.42
C GLN A 106 -14.61 -10.42 -12.28
N TYR A 107 -13.31 -10.50 -12.05
CA TYR A 107 -12.40 -9.35 -11.90
C TYR A 107 -11.32 -9.42 -12.96
N LYS A 108 -10.78 -8.26 -13.34
CA LYS A 108 -9.64 -8.16 -14.26
C LYS A 108 -8.37 -8.62 -13.55
N TYR A 109 -7.49 -9.28 -14.30
CA TYR A 109 -6.20 -9.76 -13.81
C TYR A 109 -5.07 -9.32 -14.72
N PHE A 110 -3.88 -9.22 -14.16
CA PHE A 110 -2.63 -9.07 -14.90
C PHE A 110 -1.58 -10.05 -14.37
N GLY A 111 -0.49 -10.23 -15.11
CA GLY A 111 0.58 -11.09 -14.66
C GLY A 111 1.44 -11.64 -15.79
N ILE A 112 1.88 -12.90 -15.63
CA ILE A 112 2.78 -13.59 -16.54
C ILE A 112 2.13 -14.89 -16.99
N ASN A 113 2.16 -15.12 -18.31
CA ASN A 113 1.70 -16.33 -18.98
C ASN A 113 2.73 -16.83 -20.01
N GLU A 114 2.35 -17.77 -20.83
CA GLU A 114 3.23 -18.41 -21.84
C GLU A 114 3.67 -17.46 -22.97
N LYS A 115 2.97 -16.33 -23.15
CA LYS A 115 3.27 -15.30 -24.17
C LYS A 115 4.15 -14.17 -23.63
N SER A 116 4.42 -14.18 -22.32
CA SER A 116 5.17 -13.13 -21.63
C SER A 116 6.63 -13.12 -22.03
N ARG A 117 7.22 -11.93 -22.05
CA ARG A 117 8.60 -11.68 -22.46
C ARG A 117 9.59 -11.88 -21.30
N PRO A 118 10.89 -12.11 -21.59
CA PRO A 118 11.91 -12.32 -20.57
C PRO A 118 11.99 -11.22 -19.51
N GLU A 119 11.77 -9.96 -19.90
CA GLU A 119 11.81 -8.80 -18.97
C GLU A 119 10.73 -8.87 -17.89
N GLN A 120 9.57 -9.46 -18.22
CA GLN A 120 8.47 -9.64 -17.27
C GLN A 120 8.84 -10.70 -16.22
N TYR A 121 9.52 -11.78 -16.61
CA TYR A 121 10.02 -12.80 -15.69
C TYR A 121 11.07 -12.22 -14.73
N SER A 122 12.02 -11.41 -15.25
CA SER A 122 13.07 -10.79 -14.42
C SER A 122 12.55 -9.70 -13.48
N SER A 123 11.36 -9.14 -13.76
CA SER A 123 10.71 -8.16 -12.87
C SER A 123 10.01 -8.77 -11.66
N VAL A 124 10.02 -10.11 -11.52
CA VAL A 124 9.43 -10.83 -10.40
C VAL A 124 10.50 -11.62 -9.64
N LYS A 125 10.61 -11.38 -8.34
CA LYS A 125 11.45 -12.16 -7.43
C LYS A 125 10.60 -13.07 -6.58
N VAL A 126 10.90 -14.37 -6.59
CA VAL A 126 10.24 -15.31 -5.67
C VAL A 126 10.91 -15.21 -4.30
N LEU A 127 10.14 -14.80 -3.29
CA LEU A 127 10.61 -14.72 -1.92
C LEU A 127 10.63 -16.12 -1.29
N PHE A 128 9.55 -16.86 -1.44
CA PHE A 128 9.46 -18.30 -1.14
C PHE A 128 8.26 -18.94 -1.85
N TYR A 129 8.28 -20.25 -1.98
CA TYR A 129 7.17 -21.06 -2.50
C TYR A 129 7.16 -22.41 -1.76
N ASN A 130 6.28 -22.54 -0.78
CA ASN A 130 6.11 -23.79 -0.02
C ASN A 130 5.11 -24.71 -0.72
N ASN A 131 3.99 -24.14 -1.17
CA ASN A 131 2.91 -24.84 -1.88
C ASN A 131 1.98 -23.80 -2.54
N PRO A 132 0.95 -24.21 -3.34
CA PRO A 132 0.02 -23.29 -4.01
C PRO A 132 -0.82 -22.38 -3.11
N PHE A 133 -0.78 -22.57 -1.79
CA PHE A 133 -1.53 -21.76 -0.81
C PHE A 133 -0.64 -20.94 0.13
N ASP A 134 0.68 -21.12 0.05
CA ASP A 134 1.66 -20.44 0.91
C ASP A 134 2.93 -20.09 0.13
N TYR A 135 2.96 -18.90 -0.43
CA TYR A 135 4.08 -18.34 -1.20
C TYR A 135 4.09 -16.83 -1.17
N ALA A 136 5.22 -16.24 -1.53
CA ALA A 136 5.33 -14.81 -1.72
C ALA A 136 6.24 -14.46 -2.88
N VAL A 137 5.89 -13.37 -3.58
CA VAL A 137 6.68 -12.76 -4.64
C VAL A 137 6.84 -11.26 -4.40
N ALA A 138 7.90 -10.66 -4.95
CA ALA A 138 8.09 -9.24 -5.02
C ALA A 138 8.12 -8.79 -6.49
N LEU A 139 7.21 -7.89 -6.86
CA LEU A 139 7.21 -7.21 -8.16
C LEU A 139 8.15 -6.02 -8.06
N GLN A 140 9.11 -5.96 -8.95
CA GLN A 140 10.17 -4.97 -8.91
C GLN A 140 9.77 -3.69 -9.66
N GLY A 141 9.80 -2.55 -8.99
CA GLY A 141 9.82 -1.22 -9.59
C GLY A 141 11.24 -0.61 -9.54
N ASN A 142 11.40 0.68 -9.81
CA ASN A 142 12.70 1.33 -9.75
C ASN A 142 13.23 1.39 -8.32
N ASN A 143 12.59 2.12 -7.44
CA ASN A 143 13.00 2.32 -6.04
C ASN A 143 12.12 1.55 -5.04
N ASP A 144 10.96 1.10 -5.49
CA ASP A 144 9.94 0.43 -4.69
C ASP A 144 9.69 -1.00 -5.18
N GLU A 145 9.12 -1.82 -4.32
CA GLU A 145 8.64 -3.16 -4.64
C GLU A 145 7.26 -3.42 -4.05
N VAL A 146 6.44 -4.19 -4.78
CA VAL A 146 5.16 -4.72 -4.29
C VAL A 146 5.40 -6.16 -3.84
N ILE A 147 5.29 -6.41 -2.56
CA ILE A 147 5.38 -7.76 -2.02
C ILE A 147 3.96 -8.31 -1.89
N LEU A 148 3.71 -9.43 -2.54
CA LEU A 148 2.44 -10.16 -2.49
C LEU A 148 2.66 -11.46 -1.72
N TYR A 149 1.90 -11.67 -0.65
CA TYR A 149 1.98 -12.85 0.20
C TYR A 149 0.65 -13.60 0.22
N ARG A 150 0.60 -14.74 -0.44
CA ARG A 150 -0.52 -15.65 -0.43
C ARG A 150 -0.60 -16.36 0.91
N THR A 151 -1.59 -16.02 1.72
CA THR A 151 -1.79 -16.56 3.07
C THR A 151 -3.21 -16.33 3.54
N ASN A 152 -3.73 -17.24 4.34
CA ASN A 152 -5.02 -17.09 5.03
C ASN A 152 -4.85 -16.62 6.50
N SER A 153 -3.64 -16.24 6.90
CA SER A 153 -3.35 -15.80 8.28
C SER A 153 -4.01 -14.46 8.59
N ASP A 154 -4.66 -14.35 9.73
CA ASP A 154 -5.29 -13.12 10.24
C ASP A 154 -4.40 -12.34 11.22
N LYS A 155 -3.11 -12.66 11.31
CA LYS A 155 -2.14 -11.94 12.12
C LYS A 155 -2.13 -10.44 11.76
N THR A 156 -1.71 -9.59 12.69
CA THR A 156 -1.45 -8.17 12.42
C THR A 156 -0.41 -8.02 11.30
N PHE A 157 -0.41 -6.90 10.59
CA PHE A 157 0.54 -6.68 9.48
C PHE A 157 1.99 -6.77 9.93
N LYS A 158 2.34 -6.28 11.13
CA LYS A 158 3.68 -6.42 11.73
C LYS A 158 4.08 -7.90 11.86
N ASN A 159 3.22 -8.72 12.45
CA ASN A 159 3.49 -10.14 12.65
C ASN A 159 3.46 -10.93 11.34
N LEU A 160 2.62 -10.52 10.40
CA LEU A 160 2.53 -11.13 9.07
C LEU A 160 3.79 -10.85 8.25
N TYR A 161 4.32 -9.63 8.32
CA TYR A 161 5.57 -9.26 7.65
C TYR A 161 6.78 -9.97 8.30
N ALA A 162 6.82 -10.09 9.62
CA ALA A 162 7.85 -10.86 10.32
C ALA A 162 7.82 -12.35 9.92
N ASP A 163 6.62 -12.95 9.79
CA ASP A 163 6.45 -14.32 9.30
C ASP A 163 6.94 -14.49 7.86
N LEU A 164 6.58 -13.56 6.97
CA LEU A 164 7.06 -13.50 5.60
C LEU A 164 8.59 -13.44 5.54
N THR A 165 9.22 -12.54 6.30
CA THR A 165 10.67 -12.39 6.36
C THR A 165 11.34 -13.69 6.80
N LYS A 166 10.86 -14.28 7.88
CA LYS A 166 11.37 -15.56 8.40
C LYS A 166 11.26 -16.70 7.38
N LYS A 167 10.13 -16.80 6.65
CA LYS A 167 9.96 -17.81 5.58
C LYS A 167 10.90 -17.52 4.41
N THR A 168 11.05 -16.25 4.04
CA THR A 168 11.98 -15.83 2.99
C THR A 168 13.42 -16.21 3.32
N GLU A 169 13.89 -15.98 4.54
CA GLU A 169 15.24 -16.33 4.99
C GLU A 169 15.49 -17.86 4.97
N LYS A 170 14.49 -18.62 5.36
CA LYS A 170 14.55 -20.08 5.42
C LYS A 170 14.45 -20.77 4.06
N TYR A 171 13.89 -20.10 3.06
CA TYR A 171 13.65 -20.70 1.75
C TYR A 171 14.97 -21.01 1.02
N ARG A 172 15.10 -22.26 0.57
CA ARG A 172 16.28 -22.77 -0.16
C ARG A 172 15.97 -23.15 -1.63
N GLY A 173 14.73 -22.93 -2.07
CA GLY A 173 14.34 -23.18 -3.45
C GLY A 173 14.76 -22.07 -4.42
N ASN A 174 14.39 -22.23 -5.69
CA ASN A 174 14.72 -21.25 -6.73
C ASN A 174 13.98 -19.91 -6.50
N ARG A 175 14.73 -18.82 -6.35
CA ARG A 175 14.21 -17.45 -6.18
C ARG A 175 13.99 -16.71 -7.49
N ALA A 176 14.49 -17.23 -8.60
CA ALA A 176 14.17 -16.70 -9.92
C ALA A 176 12.74 -17.09 -10.30
N PHE A 177 12.03 -16.17 -10.94
CA PHE A 177 10.80 -16.46 -11.65
C PHE A 177 11.19 -16.94 -13.05
N VAL A 178 10.90 -18.19 -13.39
CA VAL A 178 11.45 -18.87 -14.58
C VAL A 178 10.37 -19.19 -15.60
N GLN A 179 10.79 -19.47 -16.83
CA GLN A 179 9.88 -19.91 -17.89
C GLN A 179 9.10 -21.16 -17.44
N GLY A 180 7.76 -21.11 -17.55
CA GLY A 180 6.83 -22.10 -17.03
C GLY A 180 6.14 -21.66 -15.74
N ASP A 181 6.73 -20.75 -14.96
CA ASP A 181 6.03 -20.12 -13.85
C ASP A 181 4.91 -19.20 -14.36
N LYS A 182 3.78 -19.17 -13.67
CA LYS A 182 2.63 -18.34 -14.00
C LYS A 182 2.30 -17.40 -12.86
N LEU A 183 2.03 -16.14 -13.20
CA LEU A 183 1.64 -15.11 -12.23
C LEU A 183 0.26 -14.57 -12.59
N LYS A 184 -0.64 -14.44 -11.59
CA LYS A 184 -1.95 -13.86 -11.76
C LYS A 184 -2.31 -13.01 -10.56
N ILE A 185 -2.52 -11.70 -10.77
CA ILE A 185 -2.79 -10.70 -9.76
C ILE A 185 -4.04 -9.92 -10.17
N PRO A 186 -5.03 -9.70 -9.29
CA PRO A 186 -6.17 -8.86 -9.62
C PRO A 186 -5.77 -7.40 -9.76
N PHE A 187 -6.43 -6.67 -10.66
CA PHE A 187 -6.43 -5.22 -10.64
C PHE A 187 -7.12 -4.75 -9.36
N ILE A 188 -6.50 -3.84 -8.65
CA ILE A 188 -7.01 -3.31 -7.37
C ILE A 188 -7.17 -1.80 -7.49
N SER A 189 -8.36 -1.32 -7.12
CA SER A 189 -8.61 0.10 -6.92
C SER A 189 -9.41 0.27 -5.64
N VAL A 190 -8.94 1.13 -4.76
CA VAL A 190 -9.65 1.53 -3.56
C VAL A 190 -9.53 3.04 -3.37
N LYS A 191 -10.67 3.70 -3.24
CA LYS A 191 -10.75 5.07 -2.75
C LYS A 191 -11.70 5.06 -1.56
N GLN A 192 -11.17 5.32 -0.37
CA GLN A 192 -11.92 5.26 0.88
C GLN A 192 -11.52 6.38 1.80
N ASP A 193 -12.51 7.06 2.35
CA ASP A 193 -12.35 8.00 3.45
C ASP A 193 -12.75 7.31 4.76
N ILE A 194 -11.85 7.39 5.72
CA ILE A 194 -12.05 6.83 7.06
C ILE A 194 -12.11 7.98 8.05
N ASP A 195 -13.23 8.11 8.76
CA ASP A 195 -13.40 9.06 9.84
C ASP A 195 -13.25 8.33 11.19
N TYR A 196 -12.19 8.64 11.91
CA TYR A 196 -11.89 8.05 13.20
C TYR A 196 -12.59 8.81 14.35
N GLN A 197 -13.91 8.86 14.34
CA GLN A 197 -14.71 9.57 15.34
C GLN A 197 -14.40 9.15 16.78
N ALA A 198 -13.99 7.91 17.00
CA ALA A 198 -13.55 7.41 18.33
C ALA A 198 -12.30 8.12 18.88
N LEU A 199 -11.62 8.96 18.10
CA LEU A 199 -10.51 9.79 18.55
C LEU A 199 -10.93 11.24 18.83
N CYS A 200 -12.14 11.64 18.43
CA CYS A 200 -12.59 13.03 18.46
C CYS A 200 -13.35 13.37 19.74
N GLY A 201 -13.31 14.65 20.12
CA GLY A 201 -14.13 15.18 21.23
C GLY A 201 -13.63 14.85 22.65
N HIS A 202 -12.49 14.17 22.79
CA HIS A 202 -11.91 13.83 24.09
C HIS A 202 -10.68 14.70 24.37
N GLU A 203 -10.59 15.22 25.59
CA GLU A 203 -9.44 16.03 26.03
C GLU A 203 -8.18 15.19 26.07
N ILE A 204 -7.11 15.69 25.44
CA ILE A 204 -5.81 15.03 25.43
C ILE A 204 -5.13 15.22 26.78
N LEU A 205 -4.66 14.13 27.38
CA LEU A 205 -3.99 14.14 28.68
C LEU A 205 -2.71 14.99 28.62
N ASN A 206 -2.42 15.71 29.69
CA ASN A 206 -1.27 16.61 29.83
C ASN A 206 -1.23 17.76 28.81
N THR A 207 -2.38 18.18 28.32
CA THR A 207 -2.54 19.40 27.52
C THR A 207 -3.51 20.35 28.23
N ASP A 208 -3.50 21.62 27.85
CA ASP A 208 -4.42 22.62 28.38
C ASP A 208 -5.69 22.63 27.52
N ARG A 209 -6.60 21.72 27.81
CA ARG A 209 -7.91 21.55 27.15
C ARG A 209 -7.85 21.33 25.65
N LEU A 210 -6.79 20.69 25.14
CA LEU A 210 -6.72 20.32 23.73
C LEU A 210 -7.50 19.02 23.48
N TYR A 211 -8.23 18.97 22.38
CA TYR A 211 -8.92 17.78 21.89
C TYR A 211 -8.77 17.67 20.36
N ILE A 212 -8.91 16.45 19.85
CA ILE A 212 -8.94 16.21 18.42
C ILE A 212 -10.36 16.53 17.93
N GLY A 213 -10.49 17.57 17.11
CA GLY A 213 -11.78 17.94 16.51
C GLY A 213 -12.18 17.02 15.37
N LYS A 214 -11.22 16.65 14.52
CA LYS A 214 -11.43 15.77 13.37
C LYS A 214 -10.22 14.86 13.13
N ALA A 215 -10.47 13.58 12.85
CA ALA A 215 -9.44 12.60 12.51
C ALA A 215 -9.83 11.85 11.24
N LEU A 216 -9.35 12.30 10.10
CA LEU A 216 -9.67 11.76 8.78
C LEU A 216 -8.45 11.10 8.14
N ASN A 217 -8.68 10.01 7.42
CA ASN A 217 -7.70 9.38 6.56
C ASN A 217 -8.34 9.04 5.21
N THR A 218 -7.76 9.52 4.13
CA THR A 218 -8.12 9.11 2.77
C THR A 218 -7.09 8.12 2.27
N VAL A 219 -7.57 7.00 1.74
CA VAL A 219 -6.76 6.02 1.01
C VAL A 219 -7.23 6.01 -0.44
N ASP A 220 -6.34 6.37 -1.35
CA ASP A 220 -6.52 6.21 -2.80
C ASP A 220 -5.38 5.35 -3.33
N PHE A 221 -5.67 4.08 -3.58
CA PHE A 221 -4.69 3.08 -3.99
C PHE A 221 -5.15 2.39 -5.27
N ASN A 222 -4.29 2.40 -6.27
CA ASN A 222 -4.51 1.72 -7.53
C ASN A 222 -3.30 0.86 -7.89
N MET A 223 -3.53 -0.40 -8.21
CA MET A 223 -2.52 -1.34 -8.71
C MET A 223 -3.01 -1.99 -10.00
N ASN A 224 -2.22 -1.88 -11.05
CA ASN A 224 -2.53 -2.43 -12.37
C ASN A 224 -1.31 -3.11 -13.00
N ASN A 225 -1.37 -3.42 -14.28
CA ASN A 225 -0.30 -4.10 -15.02
C ASN A 225 0.93 -3.22 -15.31
N THR A 226 0.88 -1.92 -15.04
CA THR A 226 1.99 -0.98 -15.26
C THR A 226 2.71 -0.59 -13.98
N GLY A 227 2.01 -0.59 -12.85
CA GLY A 227 2.58 -0.16 -11.58
C GLY A 227 1.54 0.05 -10.48
N VAL A 228 1.96 0.83 -9.49
CA VAL A 228 1.14 1.27 -8.35
C VAL A 228 1.02 2.77 -8.39
N LYS A 229 -0.19 3.26 -8.19
CA LYS A 229 -0.49 4.66 -7.92
C LYS A 229 -1.13 4.76 -6.53
N LEU A 230 -0.48 5.53 -5.69
CA LEU A 230 -1.02 6.01 -4.45
C LEU A 230 -1.22 7.53 -4.62
N LYS A 231 -2.37 7.90 -5.19
CA LYS A 231 -2.78 9.19 -5.72
C LYS A 231 -2.00 9.71 -6.95
N SER A 232 -2.57 9.48 -8.11
CA SER A 232 -2.65 10.10 -9.46
C SER A 232 -1.44 10.54 -10.30
N GLU A 233 -1.53 10.14 -11.54
CA GLU A 233 -1.02 10.49 -12.87
C GLU A 233 0.36 10.01 -13.32
N ALA A 234 0.39 9.46 -14.57
CA ALA A 234 1.47 8.64 -15.08
C ALA A 234 2.40 9.38 -16.06
N ALA A 235 3.70 9.03 -16.01
CA ALA A 235 4.63 9.18 -17.13
C ALA A 235 5.34 7.84 -17.39
N MET A 236 5.49 7.45 -18.65
CA MET A 236 6.21 6.23 -19.07
C MET A 236 7.69 6.51 -19.29
N SER A 237 8.55 5.62 -18.82
CA SER A 237 9.93 5.54 -19.27
C SER A 237 10.26 4.13 -19.79
N ILE A 238 11.02 4.06 -20.89
CA ILE A 238 11.43 2.84 -21.57
C ILE A 238 12.85 2.48 -21.10
N MET A 239 13.09 1.22 -20.73
CA MET A 239 14.43 0.75 -20.42
C MET A 239 14.86 -0.40 -21.32
N THR A 240 16.18 -0.44 -21.60
CA THR A 240 16.89 -1.27 -22.56
C THR A 240 17.05 -2.72 -22.12
N MET A 241 17.06 -3.61 -23.11
CA MET A 241 17.15 -5.08 -23.00
C MET A 241 18.51 -5.57 -22.49
N SER A 242 18.45 -6.59 -21.65
CA SER A 242 19.58 -7.50 -21.39
C SER A 242 19.21 -8.92 -21.80
N LEU A 243 20.08 -9.56 -22.58
CA LEU A 243 19.91 -10.93 -23.07
C LEU A 243 20.09 -11.94 -21.92
N MET A 244 19.12 -12.84 -21.75
CA MET A 244 19.20 -13.95 -20.80
C MET A 244 19.51 -15.28 -21.51
N PRO A 245 20.28 -16.18 -20.86
CA PRO A 245 20.57 -17.53 -21.40
C PRO A 245 19.35 -18.44 -21.33
N GLU A 246 19.23 -19.35 -22.27
CA GLU A 246 18.20 -20.38 -22.30
C GLU A 246 18.22 -21.24 -21.06
N MET A 247 17.07 -21.29 -20.36
CA MET A 247 16.89 -22.11 -19.17
C MET A 247 16.07 -23.35 -19.43
N LYS A 248 16.54 -24.49 -18.89
CA LYS A 248 15.89 -25.81 -18.98
C LYS A 248 14.45 -25.72 -18.41
N LYS A 249 13.47 -26.27 -19.14
CA LYS A 249 12.07 -26.41 -18.72
C LYS A 249 11.99 -27.13 -17.37
N GLN A 250 11.74 -26.39 -16.32
CA GLN A 250 11.29 -26.93 -15.03
C GLN A 250 9.76 -26.94 -14.98
N ARG A 251 9.18 -27.84 -14.17
CA ARG A 251 7.74 -27.86 -13.92
C ARG A 251 7.36 -26.52 -13.27
N GLY A 252 6.58 -25.68 -13.96
CA GLY A 252 6.29 -24.31 -13.55
C GLY A 252 5.46 -24.24 -12.26
N ARG A 253 5.72 -23.21 -11.47
CA ARG A 253 4.96 -22.87 -10.26
C ARG A 253 3.81 -21.92 -10.62
N ASN A 254 2.71 -21.99 -9.86
CA ASN A 254 1.57 -21.10 -10.03
C ASN A 254 1.48 -20.13 -8.86
N PHE A 255 1.61 -18.84 -9.15
CA PHE A 255 1.50 -17.74 -8.20
C PHE A 255 0.18 -16.99 -8.45
N TYR A 256 -0.94 -17.58 -8.05
CA TYR A 256 -2.28 -17.07 -8.33
C TYR A 256 -2.86 -16.37 -7.09
N PHE A 257 -2.95 -15.04 -7.15
CA PHE A 257 -3.54 -14.20 -6.12
C PHE A 257 -5.06 -14.01 -6.34
N ASN A 258 -5.75 -15.11 -6.60
CA ASN A 258 -7.19 -15.17 -6.82
C ASN A 258 -8.00 -15.57 -5.57
N ASN A 259 -7.41 -15.49 -4.42
CA ASN A 259 -8.01 -15.73 -3.10
C ASN A 259 -7.21 -14.91 -2.07
N THR A 260 -7.56 -14.93 -0.78
CA THR A 260 -6.97 -14.11 0.29
C THR A 260 -5.46 -13.98 0.21
N PHE A 261 -4.96 -12.75 0.22
CA PHE A 261 -3.54 -12.45 0.27
C PHE A 261 -3.28 -11.13 1.00
N ALA A 262 -2.05 -10.93 1.44
CA ALA A 262 -1.56 -9.65 1.91
C ALA A 262 -0.65 -9.00 0.86
N LEU A 263 -0.73 -7.67 0.80
CA LEU A 263 0.11 -6.81 -0.03
C LEU A 263 0.89 -5.88 0.88
N PHE A 264 2.17 -5.69 0.57
CA PHE A 264 3.03 -4.70 1.22
C PHE A 264 3.74 -3.88 0.16
N LEU A 265 3.83 -2.55 0.37
CA LEU A 265 4.67 -1.67 -0.42
C LEU A 265 5.90 -1.31 0.40
N LYS A 266 7.08 -1.45 -0.21
CA LYS A 266 8.36 -1.22 0.46
C LYS A 266 9.33 -0.53 -0.48
N GLU A 267 10.05 0.47 0.02
CA GLU A 267 11.25 0.98 -0.67
C GLU A 267 12.37 -0.06 -0.57
N LYS A 268 13.09 -0.30 -1.65
CA LYS A 268 14.09 -1.38 -1.76
C LYS A 268 15.21 -1.26 -0.72
N ASP A 269 15.62 -0.04 -0.39
CA ASP A 269 16.66 0.29 0.58
C ASP A 269 16.17 0.28 2.04
N LYS A 270 14.86 0.15 2.28
CA LYS A 270 14.28 0.13 3.63
C LYS A 270 14.01 -1.29 4.12
N SER A 271 14.05 -1.46 5.42
CA SER A 271 13.81 -2.76 6.07
C SER A 271 12.34 -3.10 6.26
N MET A 272 11.47 -2.09 6.34
CA MET A 272 10.05 -2.23 6.66
C MET A 272 9.17 -1.67 5.55
N PRO A 273 7.98 -2.25 5.32
CA PRO A 273 7.01 -1.68 4.41
C PRO A 273 6.39 -0.39 4.98
N TYR A 274 6.09 0.55 4.10
CA TYR A 274 5.38 1.79 4.43
C TYR A 274 3.87 1.69 4.26
N TYR A 275 3.39 0.68 3.54
CA TYR A 275 1.96 0.41 3.33
C TYR A 275 1.68 -1.08 3.38
N ALA A 276 0.51 -1.46 3.92
CA ALA A 276 0.06 -2.85 3.94
C ALA A 276 -1.46 -2.93 3.78
N MET A 277 -1.90 -3.92 3.02
CA MET A 277 -3.31 -4.20 2.78
C MET A 277 -3.55 -5.72 2.77
N ARG A 278 -4.73 -6.14 3.23
CA ARG A 278 -5.20 -7.52 3.12
C ARG A 278 -6.42 -7.58 2.22
N VAL A 279 -6.33 -8.35 1.15
CA VAL A 279 -7.41 -8.57 0.19
C VAL A 279 -8.08 -9.91 0.49
N LYS A 280 -9.26 -9.86 1.12
CA LYS A 280 -10.12 -11.02 1.39
C LYS A 280 -11.30 -11.11 0.43
N ASN A 281 -11.74 -9.96 -0.06
CA ASN A 281 -12.89 -9.79 -0.95
C ASN A 281 -12.59 -8.68 -1.96
N MET A 282 -12.82 -8.93 -3.23
CA MET A 282 -12.56 -7.98 -4.31
C MET A 282 -13.73 -7.00 -4.55
N GLU A 283 -14.90 -7.18 -3.93
CA GLU A 283 -16.02 -6.25 -4.09
C GLU A 283 -15.71 -4.83 -3.58
N LEU A 284 -14.86 -4.74 -2.56
CA LEU A 284 -14.39 -3.47 -1.99
C LEU A 284 -13.27 -2.81 -2.82
N TYR A 285 -12.71 -3.53 -3.80
CA TYR A 285 -11.47 -3.14 -4.51
C TYR A 285 -11.64 -3.17 -6.03
N LYS A 286 -12.85 -2.96 -6.54
CA LYS A 286 -13.14 -2.97 -7.98
C LYS A 286 -12.34 -1.88 -8.69
N TYR A 287 -11.53 -2.28 -9.64
CA TYR A 287 -10.81 -1.36 -10.50
C TYR A 287 -11.79 -0.60 -11.42
N THR A 288 -11.84 0.72 -11.28
CA THR A 288 -12.70 1.62 -12.05
C THR A 288 -11.94 2.44 -13.08
N GLY A 289 -10.60 2.35 -13.10
CA GLY A 289 -9.75 3.09 -14.02
C GLY A 289 -9.78 2.52 -15.45
N GLU A 290 -9.42 3.35 -16.43
CA GLU A 290 -9.19 2.92 -17.81
C GLU A 290 -7.92 2.06 -17.89
N ILE A 291 -7.95 1.06 -18.78
CA ILE A 291 -6.81 0.20 -19.06
C ILE A 291 -6.20 0.72 -20.35
N HIS A 292 -5.06 1.35 -20.26
CA HIS A 292 -4.28 1.83 -21.43
C HIS A 292 -3.23 0.81 -21.86
#